data_801c89c561545bdf937ddc75381190c4
#
_entry.id   801c89c561545bdf937ddc75381190c4
#
_cell.length_a   1.000
_cell.length_b   1.000
_cell.length_c   1.000
_cell.angle_alpha   90.00
_cell.angle_beta   90.00
_cell.angle_gamma   90.00
#
_symmetry.space_group_name_H-M   'P 1'
#
loop_
_entity.id
_entity.type
_entity.pdbx_description
1 polymer ?
#
loop_
_entity_poly.entity_id
_entity_poly.type
_entity_poly.pdbx_seq_one_letter_code
_entity_poly.pdbx_strand_id
1 'polypeptide(L)'
;MAFLTSLPSDLWVQSFVACGLLLLTKLVWDHLLSPLRSIPGPLLAKSTNIWRAYHTHQGCVDRKHVELHRKYGSAVRIGPNCVSISDPSLIRTIYSTRNPWKKSDMYRPNDVLIEGHRLSNLFNTQDDEWHDQNIRPIRGLWSMTKVLEYEPLIDETLNKFVSKLAAKFVDGANAGTVCPADEWIGFFAWDVTANFSFGRHYGFIDQEKDVDNLITDSTDGLIYFAPKTNQVSQIPWIDHLLDKNPIKRIGPKPTLTGVLYAFKVAAEYQAQLASKTITAGSVDHTLDKYVQLKETHPDMVNDQQIVNWLMLSILAGGDTSSATMRAIVYYLAKSPSATAKLVAELKEATLATPAPWKSIRDLTYLDAVIREAMRVNPGIAMIFERVVPEGGFTLPDGRYIPAGTKVGINPAVTNRDYEVFGDDADNFNPDRWLQGKNESDEHFESRSRRMKDTVDFVFGGGGRICMGRYLAVLEIKKLIATLYNLFDIQLVDPKHEWTYRNAWFVYQYDMPMIIRRR
;
A
#
# COMPACT_ATOMS: atom_id res chain seq x y z
N MET A 1 40.83 -5.25 -18.30
CA MET A 1 40.93 -4.00 -19.13
C MET A 1 41.83 -4.12 -20.34
N ALA A 2 42.75 -5.06 -20.44
CA ALA A 2 43.68 -5.17 -21.58
C ALA A 2 43.09 -5.78 -22.86
N PHE A 3 41.91 -6.38 -22.86
CA PHE A 3 41.29 -7.00 -24.06
C PHE A 3 40.52 -6.02 -24.94
N LEU A 4 40.21 -4.81 -24.45
CA LEU A 4 39.44 -3.81 -25.20
C LEU A 4 40.31 -2.86 -26.05
N THR A 5 41.63 -2.87 -25.88
CA THR A 5 42.55 -1.93 -26.57
C THR A 5 43.20 -2.50 -27.84
N SER A 6 42.90 -3.75 -28.24
CA SER A 6 43.54 -4.42 -29.37
C SER A 6 42.62 -4.66 -30.58
N LEU A 7 41.40 -4.12 -30.58
CA LEU A 7 40.52 -4.26 -31.75
C LEU A 7 40.91 -3.21 -32.83
N PRO A 8 40.99 -3.61 -34.12
CA PRO A 8 41.23 -2.67 -35.23
C PRO A 8 40.20 -1.54 -35.24
N SER A 9 40.61 -0.33 -35.61
CA SER A 9 39.74 0.86 -35.70
C SER A 9 38.46 0.60 -36.49
N ASP A 10 38.55 -0.20 -37.53
CA ASP A 10 37.43 -0.54 -38.40
C ASP A 10 36.36 -1.41 -37.71
N LEU A 11 36.77 -2.26 -36.79
CA LEU A 11 35.82 -3.07 -35.97
C LEU A 11 35.02 -2.19 -35.01
N TRP A 12 35.61 -1.14 -34.45
CA TRP A 12 34.90 -0.17 -33.62
C TRP A 12 33.85 0.59 -34.41
N VAL A 13 34.24 1.08 -35.61
CA VAL A 13 33.32 1.80 -36.51
C VAL A 13 32.17 0.89 -36.93
N GLN A 14 32.46 -0.34 -37.36
CA GLN A 14 31.42 -1.32 -37.73
C GLN A 14 30.48 -1.64 -36.55
N SER A 15 31.01 -1.79 -35.33
CA SER A 15 30.22 -2.01 -34.14
C SER A 15 29.30 -0.82 -33.80
N PHE A 16 29.80 0.41 -33.92
CA PHE A 16 29.00 1.62 -33.74
C PHE A 16 27.89 1.76 -34.80
N VAL A 17 28.19 1.47 -36.07
CA VAL A 17 27.18 1.48 -37.13
C VAL A 17 26.14 0.40 -36.92
N ALA A 18 26.53 -0.82 -36.54
CA ALA A 18 25.61 -1.90 -36.25
C ALA A 18 24.70 -1.59 -35.04
N CYS A 19 25.28 -1.05 -33.97
CA CYS A 19 24.48 -0.59 -32.80
C CYS A 19 23.52 0.54 -33.18
N GLY A 20 23.96 1.48 -34.01
CA GLY A 20 23.12 2.57 -34.52
C GLY A 20 21.94 2.06 -35.34
N LEU A 21 22.18 1.10 -36.24
CA LEU A 21 21.13 0.47 -37.05
C LEU A 21 20.15 -0.33 -36.21
N LEU A 22 20.64 -1.10 -35.24
CA LEU A 22 19.79 -1.83 -34.30
C LEU A 22 18.90 -0.88 -33.46
N LEU A 23 19.47 0.21 -32.98
CA LEU A 23 18.75 1.24 -32.27
C LEU A 23 17.67 1.90 -33.14
N LEU A 24 18.01 2.26 -34.36
CA LEU A 24 17.07 2.83 -35.32
C LEU A 24 15.93 1.86 -35.65
N THR A 25 16.27 0.60 -35.93
CA THR A 25 15.28 -0.46 -36.17
C THR A 25 14.33 -0.62 -35.00
N LYS A 26 14.89 -0.64 -33.77
CA LYS A 26 14.09 -0.68 -32.56
C LYS A 26 13.17 0.54 -32.42
N LEU A 27 13.66 1.74 -32.66
CA LEU A 27 12.85 2.95 -32.60
C LEU A 27 11.71 2.93 -33.63
N VAL A 28 12.00 2.53 -34.87
CA VAL A 28 10.97 2.38 -35.92
C VAL A 28 9.92 1.37 -35.49
N TRP A 29 10.34 0.21 -34.97
CA TRP A 29 9.42 -0.79 -34.48
C TRP A 29 8.55 -0.25 -33.35
N ASP A 30 9.14 0.31 -32.30
CA ASP A 30 8.43 0.77 -31.10
C ASP A 30 7.40 1.87 -31.41
N HIS A 31 7.70 2.75 -32.38
CA HIS A 31 6.85 3.90 -32.67
C HIS A 31 5.87 3.70 -33.84
N LEU A 32 6.26 2.93 -34.85
CA LEU A 32 5.47 2.80 -36.08
C LEU A 32 4.84 1.41 -36.26
N LEU A 33 5.52 0.36 -35.87
CA LEU A 33 5.10 -1.02 -36.12
C LEU A 33 4.52 -1.72 -34.89
N SER A 34 4.76 -1.20 -33.69
CA SER A 34 4.24 -1.79 -32.45
C SER A 34 2.72 -1.92 -32.48
N PRO A 35 2.16 -3.06 -32.03
CA PRO A 35 0.71 -3.20 -31.86
C PRO A 35 0.09 -2.16 -30.92
N LEU A 36 0.90 -1.56 -30.01
CA LEU A 36 0.50 -0.49 -29.10
C LEU A 36 0.69 0.93 -29.67
N ARG A 37 0.93 1.08 -30.98
CA ARG A 37 1.15 2.40 -31.61
C ARG A 37 -0.04 3.36 -31.45
N SER A 38 -1.25 2.84 -31.38
CA SER A 38 -2.48 3.62 -31.17
C SER A 38 -2.62 4.20 -29.77
N ILE A 39 -1.89 3.65 -28.79
CA ILE A 39 -1.93 4.12 -27.41
C ILE A 39 -0.93 5.27 -27.25
N PRO A 40 -1.39 6.49 -26.92
CA PRO A 40 -0.51 7.65 -26.74
C PRO A 40 0.37 7.50 -25.49
N GLY A 41 1.46 8.26 -25.42
CA GLY A 41 2.35 8.27 -24.27
C GLY A 41 3.69 8.95 -24.58
N PRO A 42 4.54 9.15 -23.57
CA PRO A 42 5.87 9.74 -23.76
C PRO A 42 6.74 8.93 -24.73
N LEU A 43 7.47 9.60 -25.62
CA LEU A 43 8.26 8.94 -26.66
C LEU A 43 9.28 7.94 -26.08
N LEU A 44 10.01 8.34 -25.02
CA LEU A 44 10.98 7.45 -24.36
C LEU A 44 10.31 6.24 -23.70
N ALA A 45 9.12 6.43 -23.15
CA ALA A 45 8.37 5.32 -22.52
C ALA A 45 8.01 4.23 -23.54
N LYS A 46 7.72 4.60 -24.79
CA LYS A 46 7.40 3.64 -25.86
C LYS A 46 8.57 2.70 -26.18
N SER A 47 9.79 3.14 -25.95
CA SER A 47 11.00 2.40 -26.34
C SER A 47 11.75 1.75 -25.19
N THR A 48 11.59 2.22 -23.96
CA THR A 48 12.35 1.70 -22.81
C THR A 48 11.62 1.82 -21.48
N ASN A 49 11.78 0.83 -20.61
CA ASN A 49 11.34 0.88 -19.22
C ASN A 49 12.23 1.78 -18.33
N ILE A 50 13.38 2.26 -18.83
CA ILE A 50 14.22 3.22 -18.09
C ILE A 50 13.42 4.48 -17.77
N TRP A 51 12.51 4.90 -18.66
CA TRP A 51 11.60 6.01 -18.39
C TRP A 51 10.73 5.78 -17.15
N ARG A 52 10.13 4.59 -17.02
CA ARG A 52 9.35 4.19 -15.85
C ARG A 52 10.21 4.17 -14.59
N ALA A 53 11.38 3.52 -14.71
CA ALA A 53 12.35 3.39 -13.64
C ALA A 53 12.80 4.77 -13.13
N TYR A 54 13.07 5.71 -14.03
CA TYR A 54 13.45 7.08 -13.66
C TYR A 54 12.35 7.80 -12.86
N HIS A 55 11.11 7.79 -13.34
CA HIS A 55 10.01 8.47 -12.64
C HIS A 55 9.62 7.79 -11.32
N THR A 56 9.78 6.48 -11.22
CA THR A 56 9.62 5.77 -9.95
C THR A 56 10.73 6.15 -8.97
N HIS A 57 11.97 6.31 -9.45
CA HIS A 57 13.11 6.76 -8.64
C HIS A 57 12.88 8.13 -8.01
N GLN A 58 12.21 9.04 -8.70
CA GLN A 58 11.88 10.36 -8.16
C GLN A 58 10.93 10.32 -6.96
N GLY A 59 10.29 9.16 -6.70
CA GLY A 59 9.38 8.98 -5.57
C GLY A 59 8.03 9.71 -5.70
N CYS A 60 7.65 10.12 -6.91
CA CYS A 60 6.39 10.84 -7.21
C CYS A 60 5.72 10.36 -8.51
N VAL A 61 5.86 9.08 -8.83
CA VAL A 61 5.33 8.49 -10.07
C VAL A 61 3.81 8.58 -10.19
N ASP A 62 3.10 8.61 -9.07
CA ASP A 62 1.65 8.83 -9.00
C ASP A 62 1.25 10.20 -9.57
N ARG A 63 1.93 11.27 -9.17
CA ARG A 63 1.71 12.63 -9.70
C ARG A 63 2.00 12.67 -11.20
N LYS A 64 3.06 11.96 -11.63
CA LYS A 64 3.39 11.84 -13.05
C LYS A 64 2.33 11.09 -13.83
N HIS A 65 1.75 10.03 -13.28
CA HIS A 65 0.65 9.31 -13.93
C HIS A 65 -0.61 10.19 -14.05
N VAL A 66 -0.96 10.96 -13.02
CA VAL A 66 -2.07 11.94 -13.09
C VAL A 66 -1.86 12.94 -14.24
N GLU A 67 -0.67 13.56 -14.31
CA GLU A 67 -0.29 14.48 -15.39
C GLU A 67 -0.44 13.84 -16.78
N LEU A 68 0.05 12.60 -16.92
CA LEU A 68 -0.01 11.89 -18.20
C LEU A 68 -1.44 11.58 -18.64
N HIS A 69 -2.30 11.14 -17.74
CA HIS A 69 -3.71 10.88 -18.07
C HIS A 69 -4.48 12.15 -18.42
N ARG A 70 -4.18 13.27 -17.75
CA ARG A 70 -4.73 14.58 -18.15
C ARG A 70 -4.30 15.01 -19.55
N LYS A 71 -3.06 14.66 -19.93
CA LYS A 71 -2.51 15.01 -21.26
C LYS A 71 -2.95 14.07 -22.37
N TYR A 72 -3.00 12.76 -22.10
CA TYR A 72 -3.11 11.73 -23.14
C TYR A 72 -4.44 10.97 -23.09
N GLY A 73 -5.28 11.17 -22.06
CA GLY A 73 -6.58 10.53 -21.90
C GLY A 73 -6.54 9.21 -21.10
N SER A 74 -7.59 8.41 -21.27
CA SER A 74 -7.90 7.26 -20.40
C SER A 74 -6.92 6.09 -20.48
N ALA A 75 -6.13 5.97 -21.55
CA ALA A 75 -5.13 4.93 -21.69
C ALA A 75 -3.80 5.55 -22.17
N VAL A 76 -2.73 5.32 -21.42
CA VAL A 76 -1.40 5.90 -21.66
C VAL A 76 -0.33 4.81 -21.69
N ARG A 77 0.44 4.75 -22.78
CA ARG A 77 1.57 3.84 -22.90
C ARG A 77 2.76 4.36 -22.09
N ILE A 78 3.04 3.72 -20.96
CA ILE A 78 4.08 4.11 -20.00
C ILE A 78 5.34 3.22 -20.05
N GLY A 79 5.33 2.21 -20.92
CA GLY A 79 6.46 1.32 -21.18
C GLY A 79 6.35 0.67 -22.55
N PRO A 80 7.40 0.01 -23.08
CA PRO A 80 7.35 -0.67 -24.37
C PRO A 80 6.19 -1.64 -24.50
N ASN A 81 5.87 -2.35 -23.42
CA ASN A 81 4.74 -3.29 -23.31
C ASN A 81 3.93 -3.04 -22.04
N CYS A 82 3.65 -1.77 -21.72
CA CYS A 82 2.89 -1.42 -20.52
C CYS A 82 1.97 -0.22 -20.76
N VAL A 83 0.70 -0.35 -20.38
CA VAL A 83 -0.34 0.66 -20.51
C VAL A 83 -0.97 0.97 -19.15
N SER A 84 -0.98 2.23 -18.76
CA SER A 84 -1.74 2.75 -17.62
C SER A 84 -3.15 3.09 -18.07
N ILE A 85 -4.15 2.71 -17.28
CA ILE A 85 -5.58 2.96 -17.54
C ILE A 85 -6.13 3.80 -16.39
N SER A 86 -6.95 4.83 -16.72
CA SER A 86 -7.58 5.69 -15.71
C SER A 86 -9.09 5.53 -15.62
N ASP A 87 -9.72 4.75 -16.50
CA ASP A 87 -11.16 4.54 -16.49
C ASP A 87 -11.59 3.66 -15.30
N PRO A 88 -12.33 4.19 -14.29
CA PRO A 88 -12.77 3.43 -13.13
C PRO A 88 -13.72 2.28 -13.47
N SER A 89 -14.45 2.37 -14.58
CA SER A 89 -15.40 1.32 -15.01
C SER A 89 -14.70 -0.01 -15.33
N LEU A 90 -13.42 0.06 -15.69
CA LEU A 90 -12.59 -1.10 -16.03
C LEU A 90 -12.00 -1.83 -14.81
N ILE A 91 -12.15 -1.30 -13.60
CA ILE A 91 -11.65 -1.94 -12.38
C ILE A 91 -12.22 -3.36 -12.26
N ARG A 92 -13.51 -3.54 -12.44
CA ARG A 92 -14.17 -4.86 -12.30
C ARG A 92 -13.81 -5.84 -13.42
N THR A 93 -13.38 -5.34 -14.57
CA THR A 93 -12.93 -6.17 -15.70
C THR A 93 -11.50 -6.64 -15.49
N ILE A 94 -10.58 -5.71 -15.24
CA ILE A 94 -9.15 -6.01 -15.11
C ILE A 94 -8.86 -6.80 -13.82
N TYR A 95 -9.59 -6.50 -12.75
CA TYR A 95 -9.44 -7.14 -11.43
C TYR A 95 -10.64 -8.04 -11.10
N SER A 96 -11.03 -8.84 -12.07
CA SER A 96 -12.16 -9.77 -11.93
C SER A 96 -11.85 -10.91 -10.96
N THR A 97 -12.89 -11.39 -10.26
CA THR A 97 -12.80 -12.63 -9.46
C THR A 97 -13.04 -13.87 -10.31
N ARG A 98 -13.89 -13.80 -11.34
CA ARG A 98 -14.30 -14.95 -12.14
C ARG A 98 -13.26 -15.32 -13.20
N ASN A 99 -12.70 -14.31 -13.88
CA ASN A 99 -11.67 -14.48 -14.91
C ASN A 99 -10.48 -13.58 -14.54
N PRO A 100 -9.66 -13.98 -13.55
CA PRO A 100 -8.59 -13.13 -13.04
C PRO A 100 -7.50 -12.96 -14.11
N TRP A 101 -7.11 -11.72 -14.34
CA TRP A 101 -5.91 -11.45 -15.13
C TRP A 101 -4.68 -11.65 -14.25
N LYS A 102 -3.71 -12.40 -14.76
CA LYS A 102 -2.50 -12.74 -14.01
C LYS A 102 -1.71 -11.49 -13.61
N LYS A 103 -1.12 -11.51 -12.43
CA LYS A 103 -0.14 -10.49 -12.03
C LYS A 103 1.05 -10.48 -12.98
N SER A 104 1.61 -9.28 -13.24
CA SER A 104 2.82 -9.16 -14.04
C SER A 104 4.08 -9.58 -13.26
N ASP A 105 5.19 -9.70 -13.95
CA ASP A 105 6.51 -9.97 -13.36
C ASP A 105 7.05 -8.83 -12.48
N MET A 106 6.37 -7.67 -12.46
CA MET A 106 6.68 -6.54 -11.57
C MET A 106 6.74 -6.95 -10.09
N TYR A 107 5.97 -7.97 -9.70
CA TYR A 107 5.88 -8.41 -8.30
C TYR A 107 7.00 -9.37 -7.87
N ARG A 108 7.71 -10.00 -8.83
CA ARG A 108 8.76 -11.00 -8.55
C ARG A 108 9.94 -10.52 -7.70
N PRO A 109 10.41 -9.27 -7.80
CA PRO A 109 11.50 -8.79 -6.95
C PRO A 109 11.19 -8.83 -5.45
N ASN A 110 9.91 -8.90 -5.06
CA ASN A 110 9.50 -9.10 -3.66
C ASN A 110 9.64 -10.54 -3.15
N ASP A 111 10.03 -11.48 -3.99
CA ASP A 111 10.32 -12.86 -3.54
C ASP A 111 11.50 -12.81 -2.56
N VAL A 112 11.37 -13.53 -1.45
CA VAL A 112 12.48 -13.76 -0.53
C VAL A 112 13.32 -14.92 -1.05
N LEU A 113 14.63 -14.81 -0.99
CA LEU A 113 15.54 -15.87 -1.37
C LEU A 113 16.04 -16.59 -0.11
N ILE A 114 15.67 -17.86 0.06
CA ILE A 114 16.14 -18.74 1.14
C ILE A 114 16.85 -19.93 0.52
N GLU A 115 18.11 -20.16 0.89
CA GLU A 115 18.92 -21.26 0.38
C GLU A 115 18.95 -21.38 -1.14
N GLY A 116 18.93 -20.24 -1.85
CA GLY A 116 18.93 -20.18 -3.31
C GLY A 116 17.56 -20.37 -3.96
N HIS A 117 16.51 -20.66 -3.20
CA HIS A 117 15.14 -20.83 -3.70
C HIS A 117 14.29 -19.57 -3.45
N ARG A 118 13.55 -19.15 -4.48
CA ARG A 118 12.59 -18.05 -4.35
C ARG A 118 11.35 -18.54 -3.61
N LEU A 119 11.01 -17.85 -2.51
CA LEU A 119 9.78 -18.08 -1.79
C LEU A 119 8.74 -17.04 -2.18
N SER A 120 7.68 -17.51 -2.81
CA SER A 120 6.50 -16.69 -3.08
C SER A 120 5.64 -16.55 -1.83
N ASN A 121 4.94 -15.43 -1.72
CA ASN A 121 3.92 -15.18 -0.72
C ASN A 121 2.59 -14.78 -1.39
N LEU A 122 1.53 -14.57 -0.62
CA LEU A 122 0.21 -14.22 -1.15
C LEU A 122 0.20 -12.89 -1.93
N PHE A 123 1.15 -11.98 -1.64
CA PHE A 123 1.24 -10.71 -2.35
C PHE A 123 1.94 -10.84 -3.70
N ASN A 124 3.10 -11.52 -3.78
CA ASN A 124 3.96 -11.47 -4.97
C ASN A 124 3.69 -12.60 -5.98
N THR A 125 3.06 -13.69 -5.58
CA THR A 125 2.82 -14.84 -6.46
C THR A 125 2.03 -14.46 -7.72
N GLN A 126 2.50 -14.96 -8.87
CA GLN A 126 1.82 -14.85 -10.16
C GLN A 126 0.96 -16.10 -10.46
N ASP A 127 1.07 -17.12 -9.62
CA ASP A 127 0.30 -18.35 -9.68
C ASP A 127 -1.01 -18.17 -8.91
N ASP A 128 -2.12 -18.11 -9.64
CA ASP A 128 -3.44 -17.90 -9.07
C ASP A 128 -3.96 -19.15 -8.36
N GLU A 129 -3.59 -20.35 -8.82
CA GLU A 129 -3.98 -21.59 -8.18
C GLU A 129 -3.27 -21.75 -6.82
N TRP A 130 -1.95 -21.53 -6.80
CA TRP A 130 -1.18 -21.50 -5.55
C TRP A 130 -1.73 -20.47 -4.57
N HIS A 131 -2.05 -19.26 -5.06
CA HIS A 131 -2.64 -18.22 -4.24
C HIS A 131 -3.96 -18.67 -3.61
N ASP A 132 -4.87 -19.21 -4.41
CA ASP A 132 -6.19 -19.64 -3.93
C ASP A 132 -6.11 -20.79 -2.93
N GLN A 133 -5.19 -21.73 -3.14
CA GLN A 133 -4.92 -22.80 -2.17
C GLN A 133 -4.42 -22.23 -0.85
N ASN A 134 -3.46 -21.30 -0.88
CA ASN A 134 -2.79 -20.79 0.31
C ASN A 134 -3.58 -19.68 1.06
N ILE A 135 -4.53 -19.00 0.41
CA ILE A 135 -5.40 -18.01 1.09
C ILE A 135 -6.67 -18.65 1.67
N ARG A 136 -7.12 -19.79 1.13
CA ARG A 136 -8.39 -20.42 1.53
C ARG A 136 -8.49 -20.71 3.03
N PRO A 137 -7.48 -21.31 3.70
CA PRO A 137 -7.56 -21.61 5.12
C PRO A 137 -7.76 -20.37 6.01
N ILE A 138 -7.15 -19.24 5.64
CA ILE A 138 -7.11 -18.03 6.47
C ILE A 138 -8.16 -16.99 6.10
N ARG A 139 -8.79 -17.09 4.91
CA ARG A 139 -9.71 -16.06 4.40
C ARG A 139 -10.84 -15.71 5.38
N GLY A 140 -11.39 -16.71 6.06
CA GLY A 140 -12.47 -16.54 7.04
C GLY A 140 -12.06 -15.73 8.27
N LEU A 141 -10.80 -15.83 8.69
CA LEU A 141 -10.27 -15.12 9.86
C LEU A 141 -10.17 -13.59 9.66
N TRP A 142 -10.23 -13.13 8.41
CA TRP A 142 -10.13 -11.72 8.03
C TRP A 142 -11.48 -11.10 7.64
N SER A 143 -12.60 -11.78 7.94
CA SER A 143 -13.94 -11.19 7.84
C SER A 143 -14.14 -10.12 8.92
N MET A 144 -15.02 -9.13 8.66
CA MET A 144 -15.29 -8.07 9.65
C MET A 144 -15.67 -8.62 11.03
N THR A 145 -16.53 -9.66 11.05
CA THR A 145 -16.95 -10.32 12.30
C THR A 145 -15.76 -10.89 13.08
N LYS A 146 -14.80 -11.51 12.40
CA LYS A 146 -13.61 -12.08 13.03
C LYS A 146 -12.56 -11.02 13.40
N VAL A 147 -12.46 -9.97 12.61
CA VAL A 147 -11.58 -8.84 12.91
C VAL A 147 -12.02 -8.10 14.17
N LEU A 148 -13.32 -8.02 14.44
CA LEU A 148 -13.83 -7.40 15.67
C LEU A 148 -13.42 -8.16 16.95
N GLU A 149 -13.05 -9.42 16.87
CA GLU A 149 -12.50 -10.16 18.00
C GLU A 149 -11.14 -9.56 18.47
N TYR A 150 -10.43 -8.84 17.59
CA TYR A 150 -9.17 -8.16 17.92
C TYR A 150 -9.37 -6.74 18.49
N GLU A 151 -10.61 -6.24 18.58
CA GLU A 151 -10.88 -4.90 19.11
C GLU A 151 -10.23 -4.65 20.47
N PRO A 152 -10.25 -5.58 21.45
CA PRO A 152 -9.59 -5.38 22.74
C PRO A 152 -8.08 -5.19 22.65
N LEU A 153 -7.39 -5.88 21.72
CA LEU A 153 -5.94 -5.74 21.51
C LEU A 153 -5.59 -4.37 20.90
N ILE A 154 -6.46 -3.88 20.00
CA ILE A 154 -6.33 -2.53 19.44
C ILE A 154 -6.56 -1.48 20.53
N ASP A 155 -7.56 -1.68 21.39
CA ASP A 155 -7.87 -0.79 22.51
C ASP A 155 -6.74 -0.70 23.52
N GLU A 156 -6.10 -1.81 23.84
CA GLU A 156 -4.92 -1.84 24.71
C GLU A 156 -3.80 -0.95 24.13
N THR A 157 -3.49 -1.15 22.85
CA THR A 157 -2.44 -0.35 22.17
C THR A 157 -2.83 1.12 22.08
N LEU A 158 -4.09 1.41 21.79
CA LEU A 158 -4.60 2.78 21.69
C LEU A 158 -4.58 3.51 23.03
N ASN A 159 -4.94 2.84 24.12
CA ASN A 159 -4.83 3.39 25.50
C ASN A 159 -3.38 3.74 25.83
N LYS A 160 -2.46 2.82 25.55
CA LYS A 160 -1.02 3.04 25.74
C LYS A 160 -0.55 4.26 24.93
N PHE A 161 -0.90 4.32 23.65
CA PHE A 161 -0.55 5.40 22.74
C PHE A 161 -1.04 6.76 23.24
N VAL A 162 -2.34 6.87 23.55
CA VAL A 162 -2.95 8.11 24.05
C VAL A 162 -2.30 8.57 25.35
N SER A 163 -2.06 7.65 26.29
CA SER A 163 -1.44 7.97 27.57
C SER A 163 -0.02 8.49 27.41
N LYS A 164 0.79 7.84 26.56
CA LYS A 164 2.16 8.28 26.25
C LYS A 164 2.19 9.62 25.52
N LEU A 165 1.31 9.80 24.52
CA LEU A 165 1.18 11.04 23.76
C LEU A 165 0.83 12.21 24.69
N ALA A 166 -0.15 11.99 25.59
CA ALA A 166 -0.57 12.99 26.55
C ALA A 166 0.56 13.37 27.52
N ALA A 167 1.22 12.38 28.12
CA ALA A 167 2.31 12.63 29.06
C ALA A 167 3.50 13.36 28.43
N LYS A 168 3.78 13.08 27.14
CA LYS A 168 4.97 13.63 26.47
C LYS A 168 4.74 15.01 25.84
N PHE A 169 3.54 15.31 25.30
CA PHE A 169 3.33 16.50 24.49
C PHE A 169 2.19 17.42 24.98
N VAL A 170 1.32 16.92 25.87
CA VAL A 170 0.07 17.61 26.23
C VAL A 170 0.03 18.04 27.69
N ASP A 171 0.47 17.17 28.59
CA ASP A 171 0.31 17.38 30.03
C ASP A 171 1.60 17.87 30.70
N GLY A 172 1.45 18.61 31.81
CA GLY A 172 2.54 19.02 32.67
C GLY A 172 3.55 19.98 32.02
N ALA A 173 4.84 19.82 32.34
CA ALA A 173 5.92 20.68 31.87
C ALA A 173 6.18 20.61 30.36
N ASN A 174 5.71 19.56 29.71
CA ASN A 174 5.89 19.31 28.27
C ASN A 174 4.73 19.83 27.42
N ALA A 175 3.74 20.48 28.02
CA ALA A 175 2.58 21.00 27.31
C ALA A 175 2.98 21.95 26.18
N GLY A 176 2.51 21.65 24.96
CA GLY A 176 2.79 22.44 23.77
C GLY A 176 4.14 22.18 23.11
N THR A 177 4.89 21.15 23.53
CA THR A 177 6.07 20.70 22.78
C THR A 177 5.66 20.09 21.43
N VAL A 178 6.54 20.19 20.44
CA VAL A 178 6.28 19.70 19.08
C VAL A 178 6.29 18.16 19.06
N CYS A 179 5.21 17.59 18.57
CA CYS A 179 5.06 16.15 18.32
C CYS A 179 5.43 15.83 16.87
N PRO A 180 6.40 14.96 16.58
CA PRO A 180 6.64 14.40 15.24
C PRO A 180 5.55 13.35 14.94
N ALA A 181 4.38 13.82 14.51
CA ALA A 181 3.18 12.99 14.40
C ALA A 181 3.34 11.85 13.39
N ASP A 182 4.18 12.02 12.37
CA ASP A 182 4.51 10.97 11.41
C ASP A 182 5.20 9.77 12.07
N GLU A 183 6.14 10.00 12.97
CA GLU A 183 6.82 8.92 13.72
C GLU A 183 5.84 8.24 14.68
N TRP A 184 5.13 9.01 15.51
CA TRP A 184 4.23 8.47 16.53
C TRP A 184 3.06 7.68 15.95
N ILE A 185 2.47 8.13 14.84
CA ILE A 185 1.44 7.38 14.11
C ILE A 185 2.04 6.07 13.55
N GLY A 186 3.29 6.11 13.09
CA GLY A 186 4.02 4.92 12.68
C GLY A 186 4.17 3.92 13.83
N PHE A 187 4.65 4.36 14.99
CA PHE A 187 4.80 3.54 16.19
C PHE A 187 3.48 2.87 16.61
N PHE A 188 2.39 3.63 16.58
CA PHE A 188 1.07 3.10 16.86
C PHE A 188 0.68 1.97 15.89
N ALA A 189 0.75 2.22 14.58
CA ALA A 189 0.31 1.25 13.57
C ALA A 189 1.15 -0.06 13.62
N TRP A 190 2.46 0.05 13.86
CA TRP A 190 3.33 -1.09 13.98
C TRP A 190 3.10 -1.87 15.29
N ASP A 191 2.90 -1.19 16.42
CA ASP A 191 2.59 -1.85 17.70
C ASP A 191 1.19 -2.50 17.68
N VAL A 192 0.19 -1.91 16.99
CA VAL A 192 -1.11 -2.56 16.75
C VAL A 192 -0.91 -3.83 15.92
N THR A 193 -0.14 -3.74 14.82
CA THR A 193 0.17 -4.90 13.97
C THR A 193 0.81 -6.04 14.76
N ALA A 194 1.72 -5.72 15.67
CA ALA A 194 2.34 -6.70 16.55
C ALA A 194 1.34 -7.33 17.51
N ASN A 195 0.55 -6.50 18.19
CA ASN A 195 -0.35 -6.97 19.24
C ASN A 195 -1.43 -7.91 18.69
N PHE A 196 -2.10 -7.56 17.58
CA PHE A 196 -3.06 -8.49 16.99
C PHE A 196 -2.42 -9.72 16.33
N SER A 197 -1.17 -9.60 15.84
CA SER A 197 -0.49 -10.72 15.18
C SER A 197 -0.03 -11.80 16.17
N PHE A 198 0.51 -11.41 17.31
CA PHE A 198 1.16 -12.33 18.26
C PHE A 198 1.01 -11.94 19.74
N GLY A 199 0.05 -11.05 20.09
CA GLY A 199 -0.34 -10.75 21.47
C GLY A 199 0.67 -9.94 22.27
N ARG A 200 1.56 -9.20 21.60
CA ARG A 200 2.53 -8.32 22.25
C ARG A 200 2.98 -7.18 21.33
N HIS A 201 3.35 -6.04 21.92
CA HIS A 201 3.90 -4.92 21.17
C HIS A 201 5.35 -5.16 20.76
N TYR A 202 5.81 -4.52 19.69
CA TYR A 202 7.26 -4.39 19.42
C TYR A 202 7.94 -3.51 20.45
N GLY A 203 7.19 -2.55 21.01
CA GLY A 203 7.67 -1.59 21.99
C GLY A 203 8.08 -0.25 21.40
N PHE A 204 7.62 0.10 20.21
CA PHE A 204 7.88 1.40 19.59
C PHE A 204 7.31 2.54 20.44
N ILE A 205 6.05 2.42 20.90
CA ILE A 205 5.40 3.41 21.77
C ILE A 205 6.13 3.51 23.11
N ASP A 206 6.59 2.39 23.68
CA ASP A 206 7.25 2.37 24.98
C ASP A 206 8.65 2.98 24.92
N GLN A 207 9.43 2.63 23.89
CA GLN A 207 10.82 3.06 23.71
C GLN A 207 10.94 4.38 22.93
N GLU A 208 9.84 4.84 22.32
CA GLU A 208 9.76 6.10 21.56
C GLU A 208 10.79 6.18 20.40
N LYS A 209 11.06 5.04 19.78
CA LYS A 209 12.05 4.91 18.69
C LYS A 209 11.76 3.69 17.81
N ASP A 210 12.39 3.64 16.64
CA ASP A 210 12.42 2.45 15.78
C ASP A 210 13.20 1.33 16.47
N VAL A 211 12.49 0.31 16.95
CA VAL A 211 13.05 -0.83 17.66
C VAL A 211 13.68 -1.80 16.67
N ASP A 212 14.94 -2.15 16.89
CA ASP A 212 15.72 -3.05 16.03
C ASP A 212 15.79 -2.63 14.55
N ASN A 213 15.56 -1.36 14.26
CA ASN A 213 15.44 -0.77 12.90
C ASN A 213 14.36 -1.44 12.01
N LEU A 214 13.31 -1.98 12.61
CA LEU A 214 12.31 -2.75 11.90
C LEU A 214 11.54 -1.90 10.86
N ILE A 215 11.18 -0.66 11.23
CA ILE A 215 10.52 0.29 10.33
C ILE A 215 11.49 0.73 9.23
N THR A 216 12.72 1.07 9.58
CA THR A 216 13.77 1.49 8.64
C THR A 216 14.07 0.38 7.64
N ASP A 217 14.26 -0.85 8.08
CA ASP A 217 14.54 -1.99 7.20
C ASP A 217 13.37 -2.30 6.25
N SER A 218 12.12 -2.18 6.73
CA SER A 218 10.92 -2.32 5.89
C SER A 218 10.89 -1.27 4.80
N THR A 219 11.10 -0.01 5.19
CA THR A 219 11.12 1.14 4.28
C THR A 219 12.22 1.01 3.24
N ASP A 220 13.45 0.65 3.65
CA ASP A 220 14.59 0.46 2.75
C ASP A 220 14.35 -0.69 1.76
N GLY A 221 13.70 -1.75 2.18
CA GLY A 221 13.30 -2.86 1.31
C GLY A 221 12.33 -2.40 0.21
N LEU A 222 11.34 -1.59 0.55
CA LEU A 222 10.39 -1.03 -0.42
C LEU A 222 11.02 0.04 -1.30
N ILE A 223 11.93 0.83 -0.76
CA ILE A 223 12.73 1.79 -1.54
C ILE A 223 13.64 1.05 -2.54
N TYR A 224 14.15 -0.13 -2.22
CA TYR A 224 14.84 -0.98 -3.19
C TYR A 224 13.89 -1.52 -4.25
N PHE A 225 12.74 -2.04 -3.84
CA PHE A 225 11.74 -2.56 -4.77
C PHE A 225 11.25 -1.51 -5.77
N ALA A 226 10.93 -0.31 -5.33
CA ALA A 226 10.34 0.73 -6.17
C ALA A 226 11.31 1.84 -6.60
N PRO A 227 11.92 2.69 -5.74
CA PRO A 227 12.60 3.90 -6.24
C PRO A 227 14.12 4.01 -6.12
N LYS A 228 14.83 3.28 -5.25
CA LYS A 228 16.19 3.77 -4.88
C LYS A 228 17.39 3.19 -5.64
N THR A 229 17.47 1.91 -5.82
CA THR A 229 18.72 1.33 -6.32
C THR A 229 18.66 0.90 -7.77
N ASN A 230 17.52 0.38 -8.25
CA ASN A 230 17.45 -0.13 -9.62
C ASN A 230 16.04 -0.18 -10.18
N GLN A 231 15.04 0.31 -9.47
CA GLN A 231 13.66 0.26 -9.92
C GLN A 231 13.31 -1.15 -10.44
N VAL A 232 13.74 -2.14 -9.68
CA VAL A 232 13.72 -3.55 -10.11
C VAL A 232 12.33 -4.02 -10.49
N SER A 233 11.29 -3.47 -9.84
CA SER A 233 9.91 -3.75 -10.22
C SER A 233 9.56 -3.28 -11.64
N GLN A 234 10.22 -2.24 -12.14
CA GLN A 234 9.98 -1.70 -13.49
C GLN A 234 10.79 -2.43 -14.55
N ILE A 235 11.90 -3.04 -14.16
CA ILE A 235 12.80 -3.82 -15.03
C ILE A 235 13.15 -5.14 -14.30
N PRO A 236 12.20 -6.06 -14.11
CA PRO A 236 12.31 -7.20 -13.16
C PRO A 236 13.51 -8.14 -13.39
N TRP A 237 14.00 -8.27 -14.62
CA TRP A 237 15.14 -9.14 -14.92
C TRP A 237 16.46 -8.65 -14.29
N ILE A 238 16.57 -7.34 -14.00
CA ILE A 238 17.77 -6.77 -13.35
C ILE A 238 17.96 -7.34 -11.94
N ASP A 239 16.88 -7.74 -11.26
CA ASP A 239 16.93 -8.36 -9.95
C ASP A 239 17.87 -9.58 -9.90
N HIS A 240 17.95 -10.35 -10.98
CA HIS A 240 18.88 -11.49 -11.11
C HIS A 240 20.36 -11.06 -11.19
N LEU A 241 20.62 -9.84 -11.61
CA LEU A 241 21.99 -9.29 -11.65
C LEU A 241 22.40 -8.63 -10.33
N LEU A 242 21.42 -8.34 -9.47
CA LEU A 242 21.59 -7.54 -8.26
C LEU A 242 21.30 -8.35 -6.99
N ASP A 243 20.14 -8.14 -6.38
CA ASP A 243 19.79 -8.74 -5.10
C ASP A 243 19.69 -10.28 -5.16
N LYS A 244 19.23 -10.82 -6.27
CA LYS A 244 19.11 -12.28 -6.51
C LYS A 244 20.27 -12.83 -7.34
N ASN A 245 21.43 -12.15 -7.35
CA ASN A 245 22.62 -12.63 -8.04
C ASN A 245 23.18 -13.87 -7.32
N PRO A 246 23.33 -15.01 -8.02
CA PRO A 246 23.76 -16.26 -7.38
C PRO A 246 25.27 -16.27 -7.03
N ILE A 247 26.07 -15.36 -7.61
CA ILE A 247 27.51 -15.30 -7.37
C ILE A 247 27.83 -14.31 -6.26
N LYS A 248 27.29 -13.09 -6.36
CA LYS A 248 27.50 -12.02 -5.40
C LYS A 248 26.26 -11.14 -5.35
N ARG A 249 25.63 -11.12 -4.20
CA ARG A 249 24.49 -10.23 -3.97
C ARG A 249 24.91 -8.77 -4.02
N ILE A 250 24.18 -7.98 -4.80
CA ILE A 250 24.34 -6.53 -4.94
C ILE A 250 22.98 -5.89 -4.62
N GLY A 251 22.88 -5.29 -3.46
CA GLY A 251 21.61 -4.67 -3.02
C GLY A 251 21.66 -4.28 -1.54
N PRO A 252 20.57 -3.71 -1.00
CA PRO A 252 20.45 -3.44 0.41
C PRO A 252 20.52 -4.76 1.19
N LYS A 253 20.80 -4.67 2.49
CA LYS A 253 20.60 -5.84 3.35
C LYS A 253 19.18 -6.37 3.13
N PRO A 254 18.96 -7.71 3.06
CA PRO A 254 17.61 -8.22 2.96
C PRO A 254 16.77 -7.62 4.09
N THR A 255 15.50 -7.38 3.82
CA THR A 255 14.50 -7.08 4.83
C THR A 255 14.29 -8.31 5.74
N LEU A 256 15.40 -8.82 6.27
CA LEU A 256 15.40 -10.02 7.09
C LEU A 256 14.88 -9.74 8.49
N THR A 257 14.93 -8.50 8.97
CA THR A 257 14.54 -8.17 10.34
C THR A 257 13.09 -8.60 10.61
N GLY A 258 12.15 -8.21 9.76
CA GLY A 258 10.75 -8.65 9.89
C GLY A 258 10.57 -10.16 9.70
N VAL A 259 11.31 -10.77 8.76
CA VAL A 259 11.29 -12.22 8.52
C VAL A 259 11.86 -12.98 9.70
N LEU A 260 13.03 -12.58 10.20
CA LEU A 260 13.66 -13.19 11.38
C LEU A 260 12.79 -13.02 12.62
N TYR A 261 12.13 -11.88 12.75
CA TYR A 261 11.18 -11.65 13.83
C TYR A 261 10.00 -12.62 13.76
N ALA A 262 9.42 -12.84 12.57
CA ALA A 262 8.34 -13.80 12.37
C ALA A 262 8.77 -15.23 12.77
N PHE A 263 9.96 -15.66 12.36
CA PHE A 263 10.52 -16.96 12.78
C PHE A 263 10.72 -17.04 14.28
N LYS A 264 11.31 -16.02 14.89
CA LYS A 264 11.54 -15.95 16.34
C LYS A 264 10.23 -16.09 17.11
N VAL A 265 9.22 -15.31 16.77
CA VAL A 265 7.93 -15.32 17.45
C VAL A 265 7.21 -16.66 17.27
N ALA A 266 7.24 -17.23 16.07
CA ALA A 266 6.65 -18.54 15.82
C ALA A 266 7.36 -19.65 16.64
N ALA A 267 8.70 -19.62 16.73
CA ALA A 267 9.47 -20.57 17.53
C ALA A 267 9.20 -20.42 19.03
N GLU A 268 9.14 -19.19 19.54
CA GLU A 268 8.78 -18.91 20.94
C GLU A 268 7.37 -19.42 21.28
N TYR A 269 6.41 -19.21 20.38
CA TYR A 269 5.04 -19.69 20.54
C TYR A 269 4.99 -21.23 20.58
N GLN A 270 5.72 -21.91 19.69
CA GLN A 270 5.83 -23.37 19.68
C GLN A 270 6.48 -23.92 20.97
N ALA A 271 7.49 -23.23 21.49
CA ALA A 271 8.11 -23.59 22.76
C ALA A 271 7.14 -23.46 23.95
N GLN A 272 6.30 -22.44 23.97
CA GLN A 272 5.25 -22.25 24.97
C GLN A 272 4.17 -23.35 24.90
N LEU A 273 3.77 -23.78 23.70
CA LEU A 273 2.88 -24.92 23.52
C LEU A 273 3.51 -26.22 24.02
N ALA A 274 4.78 -26.49 23.67
CA ALA A 274 5.49 -27.68 24.08
C ALA A 274 5.69 -27.77 25.59
N SER A 275 5.96 -26.62 26.25
CA SER A 275 6.06 -26.53 27.71
C SER A 275 4.71 -26.50 28.43
N LYS A 276 3.59 -26.53 27.69
CA LYS A 276 2.21 -26.40 28.23
C LYS A 276 1.97 -25.11 29.02
N THR A 277 2.74 -24.06 28.75
CA THR A 277 2.54 -22.73 29.34
C THR A 277 1.28 -22.09 28.76
N ILE A 278 0.98 -22.39 27.49
CA ILE A 278 -0.25 -22.03 26.78
C ILE A 278 -0.84 -23.26 26.10
N THR A 279 -2.13 -23.18 25.75
CA THR A 279 -2.81 -24.17 24.92
C THR A 279 -3.25 -23.48 23.62
N ALA A 280 -3.19 -24.15 22.49
CA ALA A 280 -3.70 -23.60 21.23
C ALA A 280 -5.18 -23.23 21.41
N GLY A 281 -5.57 -22.03 20.98
CA GLY A 281 -6.91 -21.48 21.18
C GLY A 281 -7.13 -20.77 22.52
N SER A 282 -6.10 -20.66 23.38
CA SER A 282 -6.22 -20.00 24.67
C SER A 282 -5.95 -18.48 24.63
N VAL A 283 -5.45 -17.97 23.49
CA VAL A 283 -5.08 -16.57 23.31
C VAL A 283 -5.69 -16.00 22.02
N ASP A 284 -6.10 -14.73 22.06
CA ASP A 284 -6.84 -14.09 20.97
C ASP A 284 -5.90 -13.28 20.06
N HIS A 285 -4.97 -13.94 19.37
CA HIS A 285 -4.16 -13.30 18.33
C HIS A 285 -4.03 -14.16 17.07
N THR A 286 -3.62 -13.56 15.97
CA THR A 286 -3.64 -14.21 14.65
C THR A 286 -2.73 -15.44 14.57
N LEU A 287 -1.56 -15.42 15.20
CA LEU A 287 -0.64 -16.57 15.22
C LEU A 287 -1.30 -17.80 15.87
N ASP A 288 -2.00 -17.62 16.99
CA ASP A 288 -2.72 -18.72 17.63
C ASP A 288 -3.78 -19.32 16.70
N LYS A 289 -4.57 -18.45 16.05
CA LYS A 289 -5.58 -18.89 15.07
C LYS A 289 -4.95 -19.62 13.88
N TYR A 290 -3.78 -19.20 13.41
CA TYR A 290 -3.06 -19.90 12.34
C TYR A 290 -2.56 -21.29 12.77
N VAL A 291 -2.08 -21.41 14.02
CA VAL A 291 -1.66 -22.72 14.55
C VAL A 291 -2.83 -23.69 14.66
N GLN A 292 -4.01 -23.22 15.10
CA GLN A 292 -5.22 -24.07 15.13
C GLN A 292 -5.63 -24.59 13.74
N LEU A 293 -5.32 -23.87 12.66
CA LEU A 293 -5.62 -24.34 11.31
C LEU A 293 -4.86 -25.61 10.91
N LYS A 294 -3.76 -25.97 11.59
CA LYS A 294 -3.09 -27.27 11.37
C LYS A 294 -3.99 -28.46 11.66
N GLU A 295 -4.88 -28.33 12.66
CA GLU A 295 -5.80 -29.38 13.03
C GLU A 295 -6.93 -29.56 11.99
N THR A 296 -7.40 -28.45 11.42
CA THR A 296 -8.52 -28.43 10.47
C THR A 296 -8.09 -28.57 9.02
N HIS A 297 -6.83 -28.23 8.70
CA HIS A 297 -6.25 -28.25 7.35
C HIS A 297 -4.84 -28.85 7.34
N PRO A 298 -4.64 -30.11 7.82
CA PRO A 298 -3.30 -30.70 8.03
C PRO A 298 -2.51 -30.85 6.73
N ASP A 299 -3.19 -31.05 5.60
CA ASP A 299 -2.55 -31.22 4.28
C ASP A 299 -2.06 -29.89 3.67
N MET A 300 -2.54 -28.76 4.17
CA MET A 300 -2.29 -27.44 3.59
C MET A 300 -1.51 -26.51 4.52
N VAL A 301 -1.60 -26.71 5.82
CA VAL A 301 -1.04 -25.79 6.82
C VAL A 301 0.10 -26.45 7.57
N ASN A 302 1.32 -25.97 7.33
CA ASN A 302 2.52 -26.34 8.05
C ASN A 302 3.19 -25.11 8.69
N ASP A 303 4.26 -25.31 9.47
CA ASP A 303 4.94 -24.22 10.17
C ASP A 303 5.51 -23.16 9.23
N GLN A 304 6.03 -23.58 8.08
CA GLN A 304 6.55 -22.65 7.08
C GLN A 304 5.44 -21.75 6.51
N GLN A 305 4.26 -22.32 6.28
CA GLN A 305 3.12 -21.56 5.79
C GLN A 305 2.61 -20.55 6.84
N ILE A 306 2.59 -20.94 8.12
CA ILE A 306 2.24 -20.04 9.22
C ILE A 306 3.22 -18.85 9.28
N VAL A 307 4.52 -19.12 9.23
CA VAL A 307 5.54 -18.08 9.20
C VAL A 307 5.39 -17.17 7.98
N ASN A 308 5.06 -17.73 6.82
CA ASN A 308 4.83 -16.96 5.59
C ASN A 308 3.64 -15.99 5.72
N TRP A 309 2.53 -16.43 6.31
CA TRP A 309 1.39 -15.55 6.59
C TRP A 309 1.71 -14.50 7.65
N LEU A 310 2.41 -14.89 8.71
CA LEU A 310 2.81 -13.95 9.77
C LEU A 310 3.77 -12.87 9.25
N MET A 311 4.75 -13.27 8.46
CA MET A 311 5.68 -12.35 7.80
C MET A 311 4.93 -11.32 6.94
N LEU A 312 3.94 -11.77 6.15
CA LEU A 312 3.15 -10.86 5.32
C LEU A 312 2.33 -9.89 6.18
N SER A 313 1.75 -10.34 7.29
CA SER A 313 1.02 -9.48 8.22
C SER A 313 1.93 -8.39 8.81
N ILE A 314 3.14 -8.77 9.22
CA ILE A 314 4.15 -7.84 9.76
C ILE A 314 4.54 -6.77 8.73
N LEU A 315 4.89 -7.19 7.51
CA LEU A 315 5.41 -6.28 6.48
C LEU A 315 4.32 -5.40 5.85
N ALA A 316 3.07 -5.85 5.85
CA ALA A 316 1.98 -5.12 5.18
C ALA A 316 1.17 -4.21 6.12
N GLY A 317 1.05 -4.55 7.40
CA GLY A 317 0.10 -3.90 8.31
C GLY A 317 0.54 -2.51 8.76
N GLY A 318 1.75 -2.36 9.28
CA GLY A 318 2.19 -1.13 9.92
C GLY A 318 2.29 0.07 8.97
N ASP A 319 2.98 -0.08 7.85
CA ASP A 319 3.26 1.03 6.92
C ASP A 319 2.02 1.52 6.18
N THR A 320 1.13 0.60 5.76
CA THR A 320 -0.06 0.98 4.98
C THR A 320 -1.11 1.70 5.80
N SER A 321 -1.36 1.23 7.02
CA SER A 321 -2.29 1.87 7.94
C SER A 321 -1.75 3.22 8.41
N SER A 322 -0.45 3.30 8.75
CA SER A 322 0.18 4.57 9.15
C SER A 322 0.12 5.62 8.05
N ALA A 323 0.32 5.24 6.77
CA ALA A 323 0.21 6.16 5.64
C ALA A 323 -1.19 6.79 5.55
N THR A 324 -2.25 6.00 5.76
CA THR A 324 -3.62 6.50 5.76
C THR A 324 -3.90 7.38 6.98
N MET A 325 -3.48 6.96 8.17
CA MET A 325 -3.65 7.73 9.41
C MET A 325 -2.92 9.07 9.36
N ARG A 326 -1.67 9.10 8.87
CA ARG A 326 -0.90 10.33 8.64
C ARG A 326 -1.62 11.26 7.69
N ALA A 327 -2.15 10.75 6.57
CA ALA A 327 -2.91 11.54 5.61
C ALA A 327 -4.14 12.18 6.26
N ILE A 328 -4.91 11.43 7.05
CA ILE A 328 -6.09 11.94 7.75
C ILE A 328 -5.70 13.08 8.69
N VAL A 329 -4.71 12.88 9.56
CA VAL A 329 -4.26 13.88 10.54
C VAL A 329 -3.73 15.13 9.84
N TYR A 330 -2.95 14.97 8.78
CA TYR A 330 -2.42 16.08 8.01
C TYR A 330 -3.52 16.92 7.33
N TYR A 331 -4.43 16.27 6.60
CA TYR A 331 -5.48 16.98 5.88
C TYR A 331 -6.50 17.62 6.82
N LEU A 332 -6.79 17.03 7.97
CA LEU A 332 -7.60 17.66 9.00
C LEU A 332 -6.90 18.90 9.57
N ALA A 333 -5.59 18.84 9.85
CA ALA A 333 -4.83 20.01 10.31
C ALA A 333 -4.77 21.12 9.26
N LYS A 334 -4.81 20.80 7.95
CA LYS A 334 -4.93 21.76 6.85
C LYS A 334 -6.36 22.26 6.62
N SER A 335 -7.38 21.63 7.21
CA SER A 335 -8.81 21.90 6.94
C SER A 335 -9.59 22.15 8.23
N PRO A 336 -9.47 23.35 8.86
CA PRO A 336 -10.13 23.65 10.13
C PRO A 336 -11.66 23.44 10.09
N SER A 337 -12.31 23.72 8.96
CA SER A 337 -13.76 23.51 8.79
C SER A 337 -14.14 22.03 8.84
N ALA A 338 -13.37 21.16 8.18
CA ALA A 338 -13.58 19.71 8.24
C ALA A 338 -13.33 19.16 9.64
N THR A 339 -12.27 19.64 10.30
CA THR A 339 -11.97 19.28 11.70
C THR A 339 -13.10 19.69 12.64
N ALA A 340 -13.65 20.90 12.49
CA ALA A 340 -14.76 21.36 13.32
C ALA A 340 -16.01 20.49 13.18
N LYS A 341 -16.36 20.08 11.94
CA LYS A 341 -17.51 19.19 11.68
C LYS A 341 -17.28 17.79 12.27
N LEU A 342 -16.10 17.21 12.08
CA LEU A 342 -15.74 15.93 12.68
C LEU A 342 -15.87 15.98 14.19
N VAL A 343 -15.30 16.99 14.82
CA VAL A 343 -15.35 17.15 16.29
C VAL A 343 -16.78 17.36 16.79
N ALA A 344 -17.64 18.07 16.05
CA ALA A 344 -19.05 18.21 16.40
C ALA A 344 -19.76 16.85 16.40
N GLU A 345 -19.58 16.03 15.36
CA GLU A 345 -20.13 14.68 15.29
C GLU A 345 -19.64 13.78 16.45
N LEU A 346 -18.33 13.81 16.75
CA LEU A 346 -17.75 12.99 17.83
C LEU A 346 -18.27 13.40 19.22
N LYS A 347 -18.47 14.71 19.46
CA LYS A 347 -19.05 15.22 20.70
C LYS A 347 -20.52 14.81 20.88
N GLU A 348 -21.29 14.86 19.79
CA GLU A 348 -22.69 14.42 19.81
C GLU A 348 -22.81 12.92 20.13
N ALA A 349 -21.87 12.11 19.60
CA ALA A 349 -21.81 10.67 19.84
C ALA A 349 -21.42 10.28 21.28
N THR A 350 -20.92 11.20 22.08
CA THR A 350 -20.56 10.99 23.51
C THR A 350 -19.70 9.76 23.72
N LEU A 351 -18.53 9.74 23.10
CA LEU A 351 -17.67 8.56 23.00
C LEU A 351 -16.90 8.27 24.30
N ALA A 352 -16.83 6.99 24.67
CA ALA A 352 -15.85 6.50 25.65
C ALA A 352 -14.41 6.53 25.07
N THR A 353 -13.43 6.37 25.93
CA THR A 353 -12.01 6.30 25.55
C THR A 353 -11.43 4.93 25.93
N PRO A 354 -10.92 4.16 24.99
CA PRO A 354 -10.97 4.34 23.52
C PRO A 354 -12.39 4.28 22.96
N ALA A 355 -12.62 4.90 21.80
CA ALA A 355 -13.93 4.89 21.16
C ALA A 355 -14.34 3.47 20.72
N PRO A 356 -15.45 2.90 21.24
CA PRO A 356 -15.89 1.56 20.88
C PRO A 356 -16.36 1.49 19.43
N TRP A 357 -16.04 0.41 18.71
CA TRP A 357 -16.47 0.23 17.32
C TRP A 357 -17.97 0.44 17.11
N LYS A 358 -18.80 -0.14 17.99
CA LYS A 358 -20.26 0.00 17.90
C LYS A 358 -20.77 1.44 17.91
N SER A 359 -20.01 2.37 18.51
CA SER A 359 -20.36 3.78 18.60
C SER A 359 -19.84 4.63 17.44
N ILE A 360 -18.84 4.14 16.71
CA ILE A 360 -18.16 4.91 15.65
C ILE A 360 -18.36 4.35 14.24
N ARG A 361 -18.83 3.12 14.11
CA ARG A 361 -18.94 2.43 12.81
C ARG A 361 -19.84 3.18 11.82
N ASP A 362 -20.90 3.79 12.31
CA ASP A 362 -21.95 4.43 11.54
C ASP A 362 -21.84 5.98 11.52
N LEU A 363 -20.76 6.56 12.08
CA LEU A 363 -20.52 8.00 12.06
C LEU A 363 -20.22 8.45 10.63
N THR A 364 -21.09 9.30 10.12
CA THR A 364 -21.12 9.67 8.70
C THR A 364 -19.95 10.56 8.32
N TYR A 365 -19.65 11.58 9.15
CA TYR A 365 -18.57 12.52 8.84
C TYR A 365 -17.19 11.90 9.08
N LEU A 366 -17.05 11.04 10.10
CA LEU A 366 -15.84 10.25 10.31
C LEU A 366 -15.55 9.37 9.08
N ASP A 367 -16.56 8.68 8.55
CA ASP A 367 -16.41 7.87 7.32
C ASP A 367 -16.03 8.74 6.12
N ALA A 368 -16.66 9.90 5.97
CA ALA A 368 -16.38 10.87 4.91
C ALA A 368 -14.93 11.36 4.94
N VAL A 369 -14.41 11.72 6.11
CA VAL A 369 -13.01 12.16 6.31
C VAL A 369 -12.03 11.05 5.93
N ILE A 370 -12.27 9.83 6.39
CA ILE A 370 -11.39 8.69 6.11
C ILE A 370 -11.36 8.36 4.62
N ARG A 371 -12.55 8.28 3.98
CA ARG A 371 -12.65 8.02 2.54
C ARG A 371 -12.00 9.12 1.71
N GLU A 372 -12.18 10.36 2.11
CA GLU A 372 -11.58 11.49 1.41
C GLU A 372 -10.05 11.48 1.52
N ALA A 373 -9.50 11.15 2.68
CA ALA A 373 -8.06 11.02 2.84
C ALA A 373 -7.50 9.87 1.99
N MET A 374 -8.15 8.70 1.98
CA MET A 374 -7.77 7.58 1.10
C MET A 374 -7.89 7.94 -0.39
N ARG A 375 -8.85 8.80 -0.74
CA ARG A 375 -9.02 9.27 -2.12
C ARG A 375 -7.84 10.15 -2.55
N VAL A 376 -7.55 11.21 -1.80
CA VAL A 376 -6.50 12.18 -2.17
C VAL A 376 -5.10 11.63 -1.96
N ASN A 377 -4.93 10.71 -1.02
CA ASN A 377 -3.63 10.11 -0.69
C ASN A 377 -3.78 8.60 -0.46
N PRO A 378 -3.96 7.79 -1.53
CA PRO A 378 -4.03 6.35 -1.39
C PRO A 378 -2.73 5.78 -0.81
N GLY A 379 -2.81 4.84 0.13
CA GLY A 379 -1.66 4.23 0.78
C GLY A 379 -0.74 3.47 -0.18
N ILE A 380 -1.28 3.01 -1.32
CA ILE A 380 -0.54 2.49 -2.48
C ILE A 380 -0.90 3.35 -3.68
N ALA A 381 0.10 3.98 -4.29
CA ALA A 381 -0.09 4.95 -5.36
C ALA A 381 0.72 4.61 -6.64
N MET A 382 0.78 3.32 -6.96
CA MET A 382 1.35 2.79 -8.21
C MET A 382 0.32 1.95 -8.94
N ILE A 383 0.59 1.61 -10.21
CA ILE A 383 -0.31 0.76 -10.99
C ILE A 383 -0.32 -0.67 -10.46
N PHE A 384 -1.50 -1.26 -10.33
CA PHE A 384 -1.67 -2.67 -9.98
C PHE A 384 -1.61 -3.53 -11.26
N GLU A 385 -0.40 -3.82 -11.73
CA GLU A 385 -0.21 -4.47 -13.02
C GLU A 385 -0.86 -5.85 -13.13
N ARG A 386 -1.46 -6.08 -14.32
CA ARG A 386 -1.99 -7.36 -14.79
C ARG A 386 -1.51 -7.60 -16.21
N VAL A 387 -1.53 -8.85 -16.63
CA VAL A 387 -1.23 -9.26 -18.01
C VAL A 387 -2.55 -9.47 -18.75
N VAL A 388 -2.70 -8.83 -19.90
CA VAL A 388 -3.86 -9.01 -20.78
C VAL A 388 -3.94 -10.47 -21.20
N PRO A 389 -5.09 -11.13 -21.03
CA PRO A 389 -5.26 -12.56 -21.34
C PRO A 389 -5.22 -12.84 -22.84
N GLU A 390 -5.20 -14.12 -23.20
CA GLU A 390 -5.35 -14.59 -24.57
C GLU A 390 -6.63 -13.99 -25.20
N GLY A 391 -6.56 -13.63 -26.47
CA GLY A 391 -7.61 -12.89 -27.18
C GLY A 391 -7.45 -11.37 -27.11
N GLY A 392 -6.62 -10.84 -26.23
CA GLY A 392 -6.44 -9.39 -26.10
C GLY A 392 -7.58 -8.70 -25.37
N PHE A 393 -7.57 -7.37 -25.42
CA PHE A 393 -8.60 -6.55 -24.76
C PHE A 393 -8.91 -5.29 -25.58
N THR A 394 -10.18 -5.02 -25.84
CA THR A 394 -10.62 -3.80 -26.50
C THR A 394 -11.12 -2.80 -25.45
N LEU A 395 -10.53 -1.61 -25.44
CA LEU A 395 -10.93 -0.50 -24.60
C LEU A 395 -12.32 0.03 -25.03
N PRO A 396 -13.05 0.74 -24.14
CA PRO A 396 -14.36 1.33 -24.48
C PRO A 396 -14.33 2.27 -25.69
N ASP A 397 -13.19 2.90 -25.97
CA ASP A 397 -13.01 3.79 -27.12
C ASP A 397 -12.61 3.06 -28.43
N GLY A 398 -12.63 1.72 -28.43
CA GLY A 398 -12.34 0.88 -29.59
C GLY A 398 -10.86 0.54 -29.81
N ARG A 399 -9.94 1.09 -29.03
CA ARG A 399 -8.51 0.75 -29.15
C ARG A 399 -8.25 -0.64 -28.61
N TYR A 400 -7.48 -1.43 -29.35
CA TYR A 400 -7.15 -2.81 -29.01
C TYR A 400 -5.81 -2.91 -28.30
N ILE A 401 -5.75 -3.67 -27.21
CA ILE A 401 -4.55 -4.02 -26.46
C ILE A 401 -4.28 -5.52 -26.64
N PRO A 402 -3.14 -5.91 -27.22
CA PRO A 402 -2.80 -7.32 -27.47
C PRO A 402 -2.63 -8.12 -26.18
N ALA A 403 -2.84 -9.45 -26.29
CA ALA A 403 -2.50 -10.42 -25.26
C ALA A 403 -1.03 -10.29 -24.84
N GLY A 404 -0.73 -10.52 -23.56
CA GLY A 404 0.62 -10.41 -23.01
C GLY A 404 1.08 -8.96 -22.72
N THR A 405 0.28 -7.94 -23.09
CA THR A 405 0.54 -6.57 -22.66
C THR A 405 0.29 -6.42 -21.16
N LYS A 406 1.16 -5.70 -20.47
CA LYS A 406 0.94 -5.31 -19.07
C LYS A 406 0.00 -4.11 -19.03
N VAL A 407 -1.04 -4.20 -18.24
CA VAL A 407 -1.97 -3.09 -18.00
C VAL A 407 -2.17 -2.91 -16.51
N GLY A 408 -2.53 -1.71 -16.09
CA GLY A 408 -2.89 -1.50 -14.70
C GLY A 408 -3.54 -0.15 -14.46
N ILE A 409 -4.28 -0.07 -13.36
CA ILE A 409 -4.91 1.13 -12.85
C ILE A 409 -4.13 1.60 -11.63
N ASN A 410 -3.89 2.91 -11.56
CA ASN A 410 -3.30 3.55 -10.39
C ASN A 410 -4.42 4.24 -9.59
N PRO A 411 -4.65 3.85 -8.31
CA PRO A 411 -5.65 4.51 -7.48
C PRO A 411 -5.48 6.03 -7.40
N ALA A 412 -4.24 6.53 -7.38
CA ALA A 412 -4.00 7.98 -7.36
C ALA A 412 -4.53 8.72 -8.60
N VAL A 413 -4.71 8.02 -9.72
CA VAL A 413 -5.28 8.57 -10.96
C VAL A 413 -6.79 8.50 -10.94
N THR A 414 -7.36 7.30 -10.72
CA THR A 414 -8.82 7.11 -10.73
C THR A 414 -9.50 7.91 -9.62
N ASN A 415 -8.84 8.08 -8.47
CA ASN A 415 -9.34 8.87 -7.36
C ASN A 415 -9.34 10.39 -7.62
N ARG A 416 -8.81 10.83 -8.77
CA ARG A 416 -8.85 12.22 -9.26
C ARG A 416 -9.63 12.39 -10.56
N ASP A 417 -10.46 11.40 -10.87
CA ASP A 417 -11.37 11.47 -12.02
C ASP A 417 -12.44 12.54 -11.79
N TYR A 418 -12.50 13.54 -12.69
CA TYR A 418 -13.46 14.65 -12.58
C TYR A 418 -14.91 14.25 -12.81
N GLU A 419 -15.15 13.19 -13.59
CA GLU A 419 -16.51 12.67 -13.79
C GLU A 419 -17.06 11.95 -12.57
N VAL A 420 -16.16 11.38 -11.73
CA VAL A 420 -16.53 10.69 -10.51
C VAL A 420 -16.61 11.66 -9.32
N PHE A 421 -15.60 12.55 -9.19
CA PHE A 421 -15.40 13.36 -7.98
C PHE A 421 -15.68 14.85 -8.16
N GLY A 422 -16.03 15.31 -9.37
CA GLY A 422 -16.29 16.72 -9.68
C GLY A 422 -15.02 17.55 -9.90
N ASP A 423 -15.22 18.82 -10.20
CA ASP A 423 -14.16 19.75 -10.59
C ASP A 423 -13.11 19.99 -9.50
N ASP A 424 -13.48 19.75 -8.25
CA ASP A 424 -12.60 19.86 -7.08
C ASP A 424 -11.90 18.54 -6.69
N ALA A 425 -11.83 17.57 -7.62
CA ALA A 425 -11.24 16.24 -7.38
C ALA A 425 -9.78 16.28 -6.89
N ASP A 426 -9.05 17.36 -7.09
CA ASP A 426 -7.69 17.54 -6.57
C ASP A 426 -7.66 17.96 -5.09
N ASN A 427 -8.75 18.48 -4.56
CA ASN A 427 -8.83 19.05 -3.22
C ASN A 427 -9.38 18.04 -2.20
N PHE A 428 -8.91 18.14 -0.96
CA PHE A 428 -9.49 17.42 0.16
C PHE A 428 -10.81 18.10 0.59
N ASN A 429 -11.92 17.42 0.36
CA ASN A 429 -13.26 17.90 0.66
C ASN A 429 -14.16 16.76 1.14
N PRO A 430 -14.23 16.46 2.46
CA PRO A 430 -15.10 15.41 3.00
C PRO A 430 -16.59 15.62 2.71
N ASP A 431 -17.03 16.86 2.50
CA ASP A 431 -18.44 17.17 2.27
C ASP A 431 -18.97 16.54 0.97
N ARG A 432 -18.09 16.18 0.03
CA ARG A 432 -18.51 15.46 -1.19
C ARG A 432 -19.17 14.12 -0.92
N TRP A 433 -18.90 13.50 0.23
CA TRP A 433 -19.46 12.22 0.65
C TRP A 433 -20.86 12.35 1.28
N LEU A 434 -21.30 13.57 1.53
CA LEU A 434 -22.62 13.87 2.09
C LEU A 434 -23.61 14.20 0.99
N GLN A 435 -24.89 13.98 1.29
CA GLN A 435 -25.96 14.39 0.42
C GLN A 435 -26.09 15.90 0.34
N GLY A 436 -26.14 16.44 -0.87
CA GLY A 436 -26.35 17.88 -1.09
C GLY A 436 -27.76 18.33 -0.69
N LYS A 437 -27.93 19.58 -0.26
CA LYS A 437 -29.22 20.12 0.21
C LYS A 437 -30.38 19.94 -0.78
N ASN A 438 -30.11 19.96 -2.08
CA ASN A 438 -31.10 19.84 -3.16
C ASN A 438 -30.90 18.56 -3.99
N GLU A 439 -30.12 17.61 -3.50
CA GLU A 439 -29.83 16.36 -4.19
C GLU A 439 -30.88 15.31 -3.83
N SER A 440 -31.48 14.66 -4.85
CA SER A 440 -32.40 13.55 -4.61
C SER A 440 -31.66 12.33 -4.03
N ASP A 441 -32.38 11.50 -3.27
CA ASP A 441 -31.83 10.27 -2.69
C ASP A 441 -31.26 9.34 -3.77
N GLU A 442 -31.97 9.17 -4.89
CA GLU A 442 -31.53 8.34 -6.01
C GLU A 442 -30.21 8.83 -6.63
N HIS A 443 -30.10 10.15 -6.85
CA HIS A 443 -28.88 10.75 -7.38
C HIS A 443 -27.71 10.58 -6.40
N PHE A 444 -27.95 10.87 -5.12
CA PHE A 444 -26.94 10.71 -4.07
C PHE A 444 -26.48 9.25 -3.95
N GLU A 445 -27.39 8.29 -3.92
CA GLU A 445 -27.03 6.85 -3.83
C GLU A 445 -26.20 6.41 -5.04
N SER A 446 -26.59 6.81 -6.25
CA SER A 446 -25.86 6.47 -7.47
C SER A 446 -24.43 7.06 -7.46
N ARG A 447 -24.31 8.37 -7.16
CA ARG A 447 -23.04 9.08 -7.07
C ARG A 447 -22.15 8.51 -5.95
N SER A 448 -22.71 8.33 -4.76
CA SER A 448 -22.01 7.78 -3.59
C SER A 448 -21.47 6.38 -3.87
N ARG A 449 -22.26 5.51 -4.52
CA ARG A 449 -21.83 4.17 -4.92
C ARG A 449 -20.65 4.23 -5.88
N ARG A 450 -20.72 5.06 -6.93
CA ARG A 450 -19.65 5.22 -7.91
C ARG A 450 -18.34 5.71 -7.25
N MET A 451 -18.44 6.70 -6.38
CA MET A 451 -17.30 7.21 -5.62
C MET A 451 -16.70 6.13 -4.69
N LYS A 452 -17.55 5.41 -3.94
CA LYS A 452 -17.12 4.31 -3.04
C LYS A 452 -16.41 3.20 -3.81
N ASP A 453 -17.02 2.70 -4.89
CA ASP A 453 -16.44 1.65 -5.73
C ASP A 453 -15.06 2.06 -6.28
N THR A 454 -14.87 3.35 -6.60
CA THR A 454 -13.60 3.88 -7.10
C THR A 454 -12.56 3.97 -6.00
N VAL A 455 -12.91 4.52 -4.83
CA VAL A 455 -11.96 4.69 -3.72
C VAL A 455 -11.63 3.35 -3.07
N ASP A 456 -12.57 2.43 -2.93
CA ASP A 456 -12.32 1.11 -2.34
C ASP A 456 -11.26 0.31 -3.13
N PHE A 457 -10.99 0.68 -4.38
CA PHE A 457 -9.90 0.12 -5.16
C PHE A 457 -8.49 0.40 -4.58
N VAL A 458 -8.34 1.30 -3.62
CA VAL A 458 -7.07 1.45 -2.86
C VAL A 458 -6.67 0.15 -2.16
N PHE A 459 -7.64 -0.72 -1.86
CA PHE A 459 -7.44 -2.07 -1.35
C PHE A 459 -7.25 -3.13 -2.45
N GLY A 460 -7.15 -2.73 -3.71
CA GLY A 460 -7.10 -3.64 -4.85
C GLY A 460 -8.48 -4.19 -5.23
N GLY A 461 -8.51 -5.28 -6.00
CA GLY A 461 -9.76 -5.86 -6.48
C GLY A 461 -9.69 -7.36 -6.78
N GLY A 462 -10.87 -7.97 -6.95
CA GLY A 462 -11.03 -9.38 -7.29
C GLY A 462 -10.48 -10.33 -6.24
N GLY A 463 -9.92 -11.46 -6.67
CA GLY A 463 -9.33 -12.48 -5.80
C GLY A 463 -8.06 -12.01 -5.05
N ARG A 464 -7.49 -10.89 -5.48
CA ARG A 464 -6.26 -10.29 -4.92
C ARG A 464 -6.53 -9.04 -4.08
N ILE A 465 -7.77 -8.83 -3.65
CA ILE A 465 -8.14 -7.72 -2.76
C ILE A 465 -7.41 -7.83 -1.42
N CYS A 466 -7.07 -6.70 -0.80
CA CYS A 466 -6.40 -6.67 0.50
C CYS A 466 -7.17 -7.47 1.55
N MET A 467 -6.52 -8.46 2.12
CA MET A 467 -7.09 -9.31 3.16
C MET A 467 -7.31 -8.51 4.46
N GLY A 468 -6.36 -7.64 4.81
CA GLY A 468 -6.38 -6.82 6.02
C GLY A 468 -7.30 -5.59 5.98
N ARG A 469 -8.07 -5.35 4.92
CA ARG A 469 -8.85 -4.10 4.76
C ARG A 469 -9.81 -3.80 5.92
N TYR A 470 -10.43 -4.83 6.51
CA TYR A 470 -11.36 -4.64 7.62
C TYR A 470 -10.66 -4.27 8.93
N LEU A 471 -9.46 -4.84 9.14
CA LEU A 471 -8.62 -4.49 10.28
C LEU A 471 -8.11 -3.05 10.14
N ALA A 472 -7.63 -2.68 8.96
CA ALA A 472 -7.19 -1.31 8.69
C ALA A 472 -8.33 -0.29 8.93
N VAL A 473 -9.56 -0.57 8.46
CA VAL A 473 -10.71 0.30 8.72
C VAL A 473 -11.02 0.39 10.20
N LEU A 474 -10.96 -0.73 10.94
CA LEU A 474 -11.20 -0.76 12.38
C LEU A 474 -10.19 0.11 13.13
N GLU A 475 -8.90 -0.12 12.94
CA GLU A 475 -7.85 0.61 13.66
C GLU A 475 -7.81 2.09 13.31
N ILE A 476 -8.01 2.45 12.02
CA ILE A 476 -8.05 3.84 11.55
C ILE A 476 -9.23 4.57 12.19
N LYS A 477 -10.46 4.01 12.12
CA LYS A 477 -11.64 4.65 12.73
C LYS A 477 -11.45 4.84 14.22
N LYS A 478 -10.93 3.84 14.94
CA LYS A 478 -10.71 3.91 16.40
C LYS A 478 -9.67 4.97 16.76
N LEU A 479 -8.53 5.01 16.05
CA LEU A 479 -7.50 6.02 16.29
C LEU A 479 -8.06 7.43 16.07
N ILE A 480 -8.62 7.70 14.90
CA ILE A 480 -9.07 9.04 14.52
C ILE A 480 -10.20 9.52 15.43
N ALA A 481 -11.21 8.67 15.70
CA ALA A 481 -12.29 9.03 16.62
C ALA A 481 -11.76 9.35 18.03
N THR A 482 -10.85 8.52 18.57
CA THR A 482 -10.29 8.70 19.90
C THR A 482 -9.42 9.96 19.97
N LEU A 483 -8.53 10.17 19.00
CA LEU A 483 -7.63 11.33 18.99
C LEU A 483 -8.41 12.66 18.91
N TYR A 484 -9.34 12.75 17.96
CA TYR A 484 -10.09 14.01 17.74
C TYR A 484 -11.20 14.25 18.77
N ASN A 485 -11.61 13.22 19.51
CA ASN A 485 -12.45 13.38 20.69
C ASN A 485 -11.68 13.97 21.88
N LEU A 486 -10.40 13.58 22.05
CA LEU A 486 -9.58 13.99 23.20
C LEU A 486 -8.75 15.25 22.97
N PHE A 487 -8.26 15.43 21.73
CA PHE A 487 -7.21 16.41 21.44
C PHE A 487 -7.59 17.34 20.31
N ASP A 488 -7.10 18.57 20.42
CA ASP A 488 -6.96 19.52 19.33
C ASP A 488 -5.55 19.37 18.75
N ILE A 489 -5.46 19.01 17.46
CA ILE A 489 -4.20 18.70 16.77
C ILE A 489 -4.01 19.70 15.64
N GLN A 490 -2.93 20.45 15.66
CA GLN A 490 -2.65 21.50 14.70
C GLN A 490 -1.21 21.41 14.19
N LEU A 491 -0.96 21.78 12.92
CA LEU A 491 0.40 22.01 12.43
C LEU A 491 1.05 23.15 13.18
N VAL A 492 2.36 23.05 13.45
CA VAL A 492 3.15 24.15 14.02
C VAL A 492 3.08 25.39 13.12
N ASP A 493 3.25 25.19 11.82
CA ASP A 493 2.99 26.19 10.80
C ASP A 493 1.87 25.68 9.87
N PRO A 494 0.72 26.36 9.78
CA PRO A 494 -0.36 25.97 8.87
C PRO A 494 0.03 25.90 7.39
N LYS A 495 1.11 26.57 6.99
CA LYS A 495 1.63 26.53 5.62
C LYS A 495 2.62 25.39 5.38
N HIS A 496 3.08 24.73 6.45
CA HIS A 496 4.02 23.65 6.34
C HIS A 496 3.51 22.51 5.42
N GLU A 497 4.36 22.04 4.52
CA GLU A 497 4.07 20.90 3.65
C GLU A 497 4.94 19.72 4.08
N TRP A 498 4.32 18.58 4.26
CA TRP A 498 5.00 17.32 4.55
C TRP A 498 5.94 16.89 3.42
N THR A 499 6.95 16.12 3.75
CA THR A 499 7.75 15.42 2.73
C THR A 499 7.03 14.15 2.32
N TYR A 500 6.89 13.95 1.01
CA TYR A 500 6.15 12.85 0.41
C TYR A 500 7.06 11.98 -0.47
N ARG A 501 6.99 10.67 -0.30
CA ARG A 501 7.72 9.71 -1.14
C ARG A 501 6.86 8.49 -1.44
N ASN A 502 6.68 8.18 -2.72
CA ASN A 502 6.03 6.97 -3.19
C ASN A 502 7.10 5.89 -3.48
N ALA A 503 7.08 4.83 -2.69
CA ALA A 503 7.95 3.66 -2.82
C ALA A 503 7.12 2.37 -2.87
N TRP A 504 6.04 2.31 -3.63
CA TRP A 504 4.91 1.39 -3.59
C TRP A 504 3.94 1.80 -2.49
N PHE A 505 4.34 1.72 -1.22
CA PHE A 505 3.66 2.45 -0.16
C PHE A 505 4.03 3.92 -0.22
N VAL A 506 3.13 4.74 0.23
CA VAL A 506 3.34 6.17 0.32
C VAL A 506 3.85 6.52 1.71
N TYR A 507 5.01 7.13 1.77
CA TYR A 507 5.61 7.61 3.01
C TYR A 507 5.46 9.12 3.12
N GLN A 508 5.00 9.57 4.28
CA GLN A 508 4.90 10.97 4.67
C GLN A 508 5.81 11.19 5.87
N TYR A 509 6.62 12.22 5.80
CA TYR A 509 7.57 12.62 6.82
C TYR A 509 7.40 14.09 7.14
N ASP A 510 7.99 14.53 8.24
CA ASP A 510 8.04 15.93 8.63
C ASP A 510 6.63 16.50 8.89
N MET A 511 5.97 15.93 9.89
CA MET A 511 4.64 16.34 10.34
C MET A 511 4.71 16.92 11.77
N PRO A 512 5.31 18.12 11.97
CA PRO A 512 5.41 18.74 13.29
C PRO A 512 4.03 19.27 13.74
N MET A 513 3.50 18.68 14.80
CA MET A 513 2.17 19.01 15.33
C MET A 513 2.25 19.55 16.76
N ILE A 514 1.35 20.46 17.10
CA ILE A 514 1.03 20.83 18.47
C ILE A 514 -0.28 20.15 18.86
N ILE A 515 -0.26 19.48 19.99
CA ILE A 515 -1.40 18.72 20.51
C ILE A 515 -1.84 19.35 21.83
N ARG A 516 -3.13 19.62 21.99
CA ARG A 516 -3.73 20.17 23.23
C ARG A 516 -4.95 19.36 23.63
N ARG A 517 -5.29 19.34 24.91
CA ARG A 517 -6.58 18.78 25.35
C ARG A 517 -7.75 19.62 24.84
N ARG A 518 -8.86 18.96 24.55
CA ARG A 518 -10.14 19.61 24.25
C ARG A 518 -10.93 19.91 25.51
#